data_9ec882252c282f1fde33a8ae8399473e
#
_entry.id   9ec882252c282f1fde33a8ae8399473e
#
_cell.length_a   1.000
_cell.length_b   1.000
_cell.length_c   1.000
_cell.angle_alpha   90.00
_cell.angle_beta   90.00
_cell.angle_gamma   90.00
#
_symmetry.space_group_name_H-M   'P 1'
#
loop_
_entity.id
_entity.type
_entity.pdbx_description
1 polymer ?
#
loop_
_entity_poly.entity_id
_entity_poly.type
_entity_poly.pdbx_seq_one_letter_code
_entity_poly.pdbx_strand_id
1 'polypeptide(L)'
;IYIPYFVYKTLVLWKLRLDSSAMITHRGRIEYRGNGLNDNVLLYVHGSPGGYDQTTDPGKNYSVLTPSRPGYLGTDILSGSSPEAQAACFKALIDELKLDKVFVMGVSGGGPSAMHFAAQYPQNTSGLILFEAVSYSENFLEKDEALINARDIDLFIQLSFMTCFGSKKLAASMLPNKNNRARLLANKRNIRLLKKVIWSIWPISRRRSGIKNDYNQFIN
;
A
#
# COMPACT_ATOMS: atom_id res chain seq x y z
N ILE A 1 19.65 -0.08 -21.76
CA ILE A 1 18.71 -0.51 -20.69
C ILE A 1 19.21 -0.05 -19.30
N TYR A 2 20.50 -0.20 -18.97
CA TYR A 2 21.03 0.12 -17.65
C TYR A 2 20.95 1.62 -17.29
N ILE A 3 21.35 2.51 -18.19
CA ILE A 3 21.32 3.97 -17.95
C ILE A 3 19.89 4.47 -17.68
N PRO A 4 18.90 4.19 -18.54
CA PRO A 4 17.51 4.57 -18.25
C PRO A 4 16.98 4.00 -16.93
N TYR A 5 17.34 2.77 -16.59
CA TYR A 5 16.96 2.14 -15.32
C TYR A 5 17.50 2.92 -14.10
N PHE A 6 18.81 3.23 -14.09
CA PHE A 6 19.42 3.94 -12.95
C PHE A 6 18.86 5.35 -12.80
N VAL A 7 18.69 6.08 -13.90
CA VAL A 7 18.06 7.41 -13.88
C VAL A 7 16.64 7.31 -13.34
N TYR A 8 15.83 6.39 -13.85
CA TYR A 8 14.46 6.21 -13.40
C TYR A 8 14.40 5.80 -11.93
N LYS A 9 15.25 4.87 -11.50
CA LYS A 9 15.34 4.44 -10.08
C LYS A 9 15.65 5.62 -9.17
N THR A 10 16.64 6.45 -9.53
CA THR A 10 17.00 7.63 -8.75
C THR A 10 15.85 8.62 -8.65
N LEU A 11 15.18 8.91 -9.75
CA LEU A 11 14.02 9.81 -9.80
C LEU A 11 12.85 9.29 -8.93
N VAL A 12 12.55 8.00 -9.02
CA VAL A 12 11.48 7.40 -8.20
C VAL A 12 11.84 7.43 -6.71
N LEU A 13 13.05 7.06 -6.33
CA LEU A 13 13.49 7.11 -4.93
C LEU A 13 13.49 8.55 -4.39
N TRP A 14 13.89 9.51 -5.20
CA TRP A 14 13.83 10.93 -4.85
C TRP A 14 12.38 11.38 -4.66
N LYS A 15 11.50 11.05 -5.60
CA LYS A 15 10.07 11.36 -5.51
C LYS A 15 9.42 10.72 -4.27
N LEU A 16 9.70 9.45 -3.98
CA LEU A 16 9.21 8.80 -2.77
C LEU A 16 9.63 9.52 -1.47
N ARG A 17 10.79 10.18 -1.46
CA ARG A 17 11.22 10.98 -0.31
C ARG A 17 10.51 12.33 -0.21
N LEU A 18 10.22 12.96 -1.34
CA LEU A 18 9.55 14.25 -1.38
C LEU A 18 8.04 14.18 -1.10
N ASP A 19 7.41 13.08 -1.53
CA ASP A 19 5.96 12.88 -1.44
C ASP A 19 5.53 12.32 -0.06
N SER A 20 6.48 12.06 0.86
CA SER A 20 6.21 11.53 2.19
C SER A 20 6.69 12.45 3.29
N SER A 21 6.05 12.33 4.44
CA SER A 21 6.51 12.84 5.73
C SER A 21 6.93 11.67 6.62
N ALA A 22 7.63 11.96 7.71
CA ALA A 22 7.97 10.96 8.71
C ALA A 22 7.71 11.51 10.11
N MET A 23 7.13 10.66 10.96
CA MET A 23 6.91 10.93 12.38
C MET A 23 7.77 9.98 13.21
N ILE A 24 8.43 10.52 14.24
CA ILE A 24 9.10 9.71 15.25
C ILE A 24 8.13 9.52 16.39
N THR A 25 7.79 8.28 16.65
CA THR A 25 6.87 7.87 17.71
C THR A 25 7.57 6.93 18.70
N HIS A 26 6.91 6.58 19.80
CA HIS A 26 7.41 5.55 20.71
C HIS A 26 7.49 4.16 20.07
N ARG A 27 6.86 3.95 18.91
CA ARG A 27 6.95 2.74 18.08
C ARG A 27 8.06 2.79 17.03
N GLY A 28 8.80 3.87 16.96
CA GLY A 28 9.84 4.12 15.96
C GLY A 28 9.41 5.13 14.90
N ARG A 29 10.18 5.17 13.81
CA ARG A 29 9.92 6.06 12.68
C ARG A 29 8.82 5.50 11.79
N ILE A 30 7.77 6.29 11.58
CA ILE A 30 6.65 5.96 10.69
C ILE A 30 6.65 6.94 9.53
N GLU A 31 6.79 6.42 8.32
CA GLU A 31 6.63 7.19 7.09
C GLU A 31 5.16 7.21 6.67
N TYR A 32 4.68 8.36 6.25
CA TYR A 32 3.28 8.53 5.87
C TYR A 32 3.10 9.62 4.83
N ARG A 33 1.94 9.65 4.22
CA ARG A 33 1.43 10.77 3.44
C ARG A 33 0.11 11.25 4.05
N GLY A 34 0.01 12.56 4.28
CA GLY A 34 -1.19 13.18 4.82
C GLY A 34 -0.97 14.68 4.88
N ASN A 35 -1.47 15.41 3.87
CA ASN A 35 -1.34 16.86 3.80
C ASN A 35 -2.71 17.49 4.01
N GLY A 36 -2.76 18.57 4.80
CA GLY A 36 -3.99 19.34 5.03
C GLY A 36 -5.09 18.48 5.67
N LEU A 37 -4.72 17.72 6.73
CA LEU A 37 -5.68 16.90 7.46
C LEU A 37 -6.75 17.81 8.08
N ASN A 38 -8.02 17.46 7.83
CA ASN A 38 -9.21 18.11 8.38
C ASN A 38 -9.87 17.20 9.43
N ASP A 39 -11.05 17.57 9.94
CA ASP A 39 -11.76 16.82 10.98
C ASP A 39 -12.24 15.43 10.49
N ASN A 40 -12.34 15.22 9.18
CA ASN A 40 -12.75 13.95 8.57
C ASN A 40 -11.56 13.25 7.94
N VAL A 41 -10.78 12.55 8.75
CA VAL A 41 -9.59 11.81 8.28
C VAL A 41 -9.92 10.37 7.96
N LEU A 42 -9.55 9.93 6.77
CA LEU A 42 -9.52 8.52 6.38
C LEU A 42 -8.09 7.97 6.58
N LEU A 43 -7.90 7.14 7.59
CA LEU A 43 -6.71 6.33 7.75
C LEU A 43 -6.75 5.19 6.74
N TYR A 44 -5.97 5.30 5.67
CA TYR A 44 -5.91 4.32 4.59
C TYR A 44 -4.77 3.34 4.83
N VAL A 45 -5.11 2.10 5.19
CA VAL A 45 -4.16 1.01 5.43
C VAL A 45 -4.01 0.20 4.16
N HIS A 46 -2.89 0.42 3.47
CA HIS A 46 -2.61 -0.15 2.14
C HIS A 46 -2.45 -1.68 2.14
N GLY A 47 -2.66 -2.30 0.99
CA GLY A 47 -2.48 -3.73 0.76
C GLY A 47 -1.02 -4.16 0.58
N SER A 48 -0.80 -5.39 0.12
CA SER A 48 0.49 -5.97 -0.22
C SER A 48 0.57 -6.22 -1.74
N PRO A 49 1.68 -5.86 -2.40
CA PRO A 49 2.74 -4.96 -1.95
C PRO A 49 2.30 -3.49 -2.04
N GLY A 50 2.56 -2.72 -0.99
CA GLY A 50 2.07 -1.35 -0.90
C GLY A 50 3.03 -0.35 -0.28
N GLY A 51 2.46 0.77 0.18
CA GLY A 51 3.14 1.88 0.84
C GLY A 51 2.25 3.13 0.85
N TYR A 52 2.70 4.21 1.46
CA TYR A 52 1.96 5.48 1.49
C TYR A 52 1.62 6.01 0.08
N ASP A 53 2.35 5.59 -0.95
CA ASP A 53 2.17 6.00 -2.35
C ASP A 53 0.97 5.33 -3.05
N GLN A 54 0.35 4.33 -2.40
CA GLN A 54 -0.92 3.71 -2.81
C GLN A 54 -2.12 4.33 -2.11
N THR A 55 -2.20 5.64 -2.08
CA THR A 55 -3.33 6.36 -1.49
C THR A 55 -4.53 6.42 -2.45
N THR A 56 -5.70 6.65 -1.88
CA THR A 56 -6.96 6.92 -2.62
C THR A 56 -7.33 8.39 -2.57
N ASP A 57 -8.30 8.78 -3.37
CA ASP A 57 -8.96 10.09 -3.30
C ASP A 57 -10.36 9.88 -2.70
N PRO A 58 -10.61 10.31 -1.45
CA PRO A 58 -11.87 10.11 -0.77
C PRO A 58 -12.92 11.15 -1.14
N GLY A 59 -12.59 12.10 -2.01
CA GLY A 59 -13.43 13.25 -2.35
C GLY A 59 -13.22 14.45 -1.43
N LYS A 60 -13.97 15.54 -1.69
CA LYS A 60 -13.68 16.87 -1.13
C LYS A 60 -13.87 17.03 0.38
N ASN A 61 -14.68 16.17 1.02
CA ASN A 61 -15.06 16.33 2.43
C ASN A 61 -14.14 15.55 3.38
N TYR A 62 -13.20 14.79 2.86
CA TYR A 62 -12.29 13.95 3.63
C TYR A 62 -10.85 14.24 3.25
N SER A 63 -9.96 14.14 4.22
CA SER A 63 -8.53 14.05 4.01
C SER A 63 -8.06 12.61 4.19
N VAL A 64 -6.94 12.25 3.57
CA VAL A 64 -6.39 10.88 3.68
C VAL A 64 -5.05 10.92 4.39
N LEU A 65 -4.94 10.07 5.40
CA LEU A 65 -3.69 9.71 6.05
C LEU A 65 -3.31 8.29 5.63
N THR A 66 -2.23 8.15 4.89
CA THR A 66 -1.73 6.85 4.43
C THR A 66 -0.36 6.59 5.03
N PRO A 67 -0.24 5.83 6.13
CA PRO A 67 1.05 5.36 6.61
C PRO A 67 1.59 4.25 5.71
N SER A 68 2.92 4.17 5.56
CA SER A 68 3.57 2.94 5.14
C SER A 68 3.48 1.94 6.29
N ARG A 69 2.87 0.77 6.05
CA ARG A 69 2.84 -0.30 7.06
C ARG A 69 4.27 -0.75 7.40
N PRO A 70 4.53 -1.23 8.61
CA PRO A 70 5.85 -1.75 9.00
C PRO A 70 6.44 -2.72 7.97
N GLY A 71 7.71 -2.50 7.62
CA GLY A 71 8.43 -3.25 6.59
C GLY A 71 8.26 -2.71 5.16
N TYR A 72 7.44 -1.68 4.96
CA TYR A 72 7.22 -1.03 3.67
C TYR A 72 7.87 0.36 3.64
N LEU A 73 8.54 0.66 2.51
CA LEU A 73 9.18 1.95 2.22
C LEU A 73 10.08 2.44 3.36
N GLY A 74 9.70 3.52 4.04
CA GLY A 74 10.49 4.14 5.10
C GLY A 74 10.05 3.82 6.53
N THR A 75 9.10 2.89 6.74
CA THR A 75 8.71 2.39 8.07
C THR A 75 9.37 1.05 8.34
N ASP A 76 10.17 0.98 9.42
CA ASP A 76 10.87 -0.24 9.79
C ASP A 76 9.89 -1.35 10.23
N ILE A 77 10.22 -2.62 9.95
CA ILE A 77 9.44 -3.78 10.38
C ILE A 77 9.37 -3.89 11.92
N LEU A 78 10.39 -3.42 12.60
CA LEU A 78 10.46 -3.42 14.06
C LEU A 78 9.42 -2.49 14.70
N SER A 79 8.82 -1.57 13.94
CA SER A 79 7.72 -0.72 14.42
C SER A 79 6.44 -1.53 14.70
N GLY A 80 6.28 -2.72 14.08
CA GLY A 80 5.14 -3.61 14.35
C GLY A 80 5.01 -4.73 13.33
N SER A 81 5.35 -5.96 13.69
CA SER A 81 5.30 -7.10 12.76
C SER A 81 3.94 -7.80 12.72
N SER A 82 3.20 -7.88 13.84
CA SER A 82 1.85 -8.48 13.87
C SER A 82 0.76 -7.46 13.50
N PRO A 83 -0.44 -7.90 13.09
CA PRO A 83 -1.57 -7.00 12.82
C PRO A 83 -1.91 -6.08 14.02
N GLU A 84 -1.85 -6.61 15.24
CA GLU A 84 -2.04 -5.85 16.47
C GLU A 84 -0.96 -4.78 16.67
N ALA A 85 0.29 -5.15 16.46
CA ALA A 85 1.42 -4.23 16.56
C ALA A 85 1.39 -3.14 15.48
N GLN A 86 0.93 -3.48 14.28
CA GLN A 86 0.69 -2.49 13.20
C GLN A 86 -0.43 -1.52 13.59
N ALA A 87 -1.53 -2.01 14.19
CA ALA A 87 -2.59 -1.16 14.69
C ALA A 87 -2.08 -0.18 15.76
N ALA A 88 -1.24 -0.66 16.70
CA ALA A 88 -0.59 0.19 17.70
C ALA A 88 0.38 1.21 17.08
N CYS A 89 1.04 0.85 15.98
CA CYS A 89 1.88 1.77 15.19
C CYS A 89 1.03 2.91 14.59
N PHE A 90 -0.13 2.60 14.03
CA PHE A 90 -1.04 3.62 13.49
C PHE A 90 -1.64 4.48 14.60
N LYS A 91 -1.95 3.88 15.77
CA LYS A 91 -2.42 4.65 16.94
C LYS A 91 -1.36 5.67 17.36
N ALA A 92 -0.09 5.25 17.50
CA ALA A 92 0.99 6.16 17.82
C ALA A 92 1.10 7.32 16.81
N LEU A 93 0.91 7.04 15.51
CA LEU A 93 0.93 8.08 14.48
C LEU A 93 -0.22 9.08 14.63
N ILE A 94 -1.46 8.62 14.82
CA ILE A 94 -2.60 9.53 14.96
C ILE A 94 -2.51 10.37 16.24
N ASP A 95 -1.93 9.83 17.32
CA ASP A 95 -1.70 10.58 18.57
C ASP A 95 -0.69 11.73 18.36
N GLU A 96 0.44 11.45 17.70
CA GLU A 96 1.43 12.48 17.39
C GLU A 96 0.87 13.55 16.43
N LEU A 97 -0.04 13.16 15.54
CA LEU A 97 -0.75 14.08 14.65
C LEU A 97 -1.93 14.79 15.33
N LYS A 98 -2.21 14.48 16.60
CA LYS A 98 -3.31 15.03 17.43
C LYS A 98 -4.69 14.82 16.79
N LEU A 99 -4.88 13.67 16.17
CA LEU A 99 -6.16 13.27 15.57
C LEU A 99 -6.98 12.49 16.62
N ASP A 100 -8.17 12.98 16.93
CA ASP A 100 -9.05 12.35 17.92
C ASP A 100 -9.68 11.07 17.36
N LYS A 101 -10.32 11.19 16.18
CA LYS A 101 -11.00 10.08 15.51
C LYS A 101 -10.69 10.03 14.03
N VAL A 102 -10.66 8.80 13.48
CA VAL A 102 -10.44 8.55 12.07
C VAL A 102 -11.43 7.50 11.54
N PHE A 103 -11.82 7.62 10.28
CA PHE A 103 -12.36 6.50 9.54
C PHE A 103 -11.19 5.58 9.14
N VAL A 104 -11.33 4.28 9.32
CA VAL A 104 -10.28 3.32 9.02
C VAL A 104 -10.65 2.52 7.78
N MET A 105 -9.79 2.50 6.78
CA MET A 105 -10.00 1.68 5.58
C MET A 105 -8.85 0.70 5.42
N GLY A 106 -9.16 -0.58 5.55
CA GLY A 106 -8.21 -1.68 5.28
C GLY A 106 -8.41 -2.24 3.88
N VAL A 107 -7.34 -2.25 3.09
CA VAL A 107 -7.36 -2.75 1.71
C VAL A 107 -6.50 -4.01 1.63
N SER A 108 -7.06 -5.12 1.11
CA SER A 108 -6.32 -6.37 0.88
C SER A 108 -5.53 -6.78 2.14
N GLY A 109 -4.22 -6.96 2.06
CA GLY A 109 -3.33 -7.27 3.20
C GLY A 109 -3.27 -6.22 4.31
N GLY A 110 -3.87 -5.05 4.15
CA GLY A 110 -4.05 -4.06 5.22
C GLY A 110 -5.29 -4.33 6.10
N GLY A 111 -6.16 -5.25 5.69
CA GLY A 111 -7.39 -5.61 6.39
C GLY A 111 -7.17 -6.03 7.84
N PRO A 112 -6.32 -7.01 8.14
CA PRO A 112 -6.08 -7.46 9.50
C PRO A 112 -5.68 -6.33 10.44
N SER A 113 -4.73 -5.48 10.04
CA SER A 113 -4.30 -4.34 10.87
C SER A 113 -5.40 -3.29 11.08
N ALA A 114 -6.24 -3.07 10.06
CA ALA A 114 -7.38 -2.16 10.16
C ALA A 114 -8.46 -2.70 11.11
N MET A 115 -8.74 -4.00 11.06
CA MET A 115 -9.67 -4.66 12.00
C MET A 115 -9.15 -4.58 13.43
N HIS A 116 -7.87 -4.88 13.67
CA HIS A 116 -7.26 -4.74 14.99
C HIS A 116 -7.28 -3.30 15.48
N PHE A 117 -7.04 -2.32 14.61
CA PHE A 117 -7.15 -0.91 14.99
C PHE A 117 -8.57 -0.57 15.48
N ALA A 118 -9.59 -0.92 14.73
CA ALA A 118 -10.97 -0.63 15.11
C ALA A 118 -11.40 -1.34 16.40
N ALA A 119 -10.92 -2.58 16.61
CA ALA A 119 -11.22 -3.36 17.80
C ALA A 119 -10.50 -2.84 19.06
N GLN A 120 -9.21 -2.48 18.93
CA GLN A 120 -8.40 -2.02 20.07
C GLN A 120 -8.62 -0.55 20.43
N TYR A 121 -8.98 0.28 19.44
CA TYR A 121 -9.14 1.72 19.61
C TYR A 121 -10.51 2.21 19.14
N PRO A 122 -11.62 1.66 19.69
CA PRO A 122 -12.97 2.02 19.25
C PRO A 122 -13.28 3.50 19.50
N GLN A 123 -12.71 4.11 20.52
CA GLN A 123 -12.85 5.54 20.83
C GLN A 123 -12.21 6.45 19.77
N ASN A 124 -11.18 5.95 19.03
CA ASN A 124 -10.50 6.67 17.96
C ASN A 124 -11.02 6.28 16.56
N THR A 125 -12.02 5.39 16.48
CA THR A 125 -12.56 4.87 15.22
C THR A 125 -13.95 5.45 14.97
N SER A 126 -14.09 6.26 13.92
CA SER A 126 -15.39 6.77 13.44
C SER A 126 -16.14 5.74 12.61
N GLY A 127 -15.44 4.81 11.98
CA GLY A 127 -16.01 3.73 11.17
C GLY A 127 -14.90 2.89 10.52
N LEU A 128 -15.24 1.64 10.17
CA LEU A 128 -14.34 0.69 9.52
C LEU A 128 -14.86 0.35 8.12
N ILE A 129 -13.99 0.44 7.13
CA ILE A 129 -14.24 0.05 5.73
C ILE A 129 -13.25 -1.06 5.38
N LEU A 130 -13.74 -2.21 4.94
CA LEU A 130 -12.93 -3.32 4.46
C LEU A 130 -13.12 -3.46 2.95
N PHE A 131 -12.05 -3.24 2.19
CA PHE A 131 -12.07 -3.31 0.74
C PHE A 131 -11.18 -4.46 0.25
N GLU A 132 -11.82 -5.54 -0.24
CA GLU A 132 -11.12 -6.77 -0.64
C GLU A 132 -10.10 -7.23 0.42
N ALA A 133 -10.46 -7.04 1.69
CA ALA A 133 -9.56 -7.24 2.82
C ALA A 133 -9.31 -8.74 3.08
N VAL A 134 -8.07 -9.07 3.39
CA VAL A 134 -7.73 -10.41 3.90
C VAL A 134 -8.40 -10.57 5.26
N SER A 135 -9.24 -11.60 5.42
CA SER A 135 -10.01 -11.90 6.63
C SER A 135 -9.91 -13.36 7.08
N TYR A 136 -9.19 -14.18 6.33
CA TYR A 136 -8.92 -15.58 6.65
C TYR A 136 -7.50 -15.95 6.19
N SER A 137 -6.96 -17.04 6.74
CA SER A 137 -5.65 -17.52 6.31
C SER A 137 -5.77 -18.17 4.91
N GLU A 138 -4.87 -17.79 4.03
CA GLU A 138 -4.77 -18.32 2.68
C GLU A 138 -3.29 -18.56 2.33
N ASN A 139 -3.02 -19.68 1.69
CA ASN A 139 -1.66 -19.98 1.27
C ASN A 139 -1.34 -19.28 -0.06
N PHE A 140 -0.77 -18.09 0.03
CA PHE A 140 -0.33 -17.28 -1.12
C PHE A 140 1.09 -17.65 -1.61
N LEU A 141 1.75 -18.64 -0.98
CA LEU A 141 3.20 -18.88 -1.07
C LEU A 141 3.74 -19.02 -2.49
N GLU A 142 3.07 -19.74 -3.39
CA GLU A 142 3.65 -20.07 -4.70
C GLU A 142 3.74 -18.88 -5.66
N LYS A 143 2.78 -17.96 -5.62
CA LYS A 143 2.71 -16.86 -6.60
C LYS A 143 3.62 -15.68 -6.26
N ASP A 144 3.91 -15.49 -5.02
CA ASP A 144 4.55 -14.27 -4.54
C ASP A 144 6.02 -14.49 -4.14
N GLU A 145 6.48 -15.74 -4.00
CA GLU A 145 7.89 -16.04 -3.77
C GLU A 145 8.77 -15.48 -4.91
N ALA A 146 8.30 -15.60 -6.15
CA ALA A 146 8.95 -14.99 -7.30
C ALA A 146 9.04 -13.46 -7.19
N LEU A 147 8.00 -12.80 -6.68
CA LEU A 147 7.98 -11.35 -6.46
C LEU A 147 8.90 -10.94 -5.31
N ILE A 148 8.88 -11.68 -4.21
CA ILE A 148 9.76 -11.44 -3.05
C ILE A 148 11.23 -11.51 -3.44
N ASN A 149 11.60 -12.46 -4.30
CA ASN A 149 12.98 -12.69 -4.71
C ASN A 149 13.40 -11.86 -5.94
N ALA A 150 12.47 -11.20 -6.61
CA ALA A 150 12.75 -10.37 -7.78
C ALA A 150 13.77 -9.25 -7.48
N ARG A 151 14.70 -9.01 -8.40
CA ARG A 151 15.54 -7.81 -8.36
C ARG A 151 14.77 -6.62 -8.94
N ASP A 152 15.03 -5.42 -8.44
CA ASP A 152 14.37 -4.20 -8.95
C ASP A 152 14.50 -4.05 -10.46
N ILE A 153 15.65 -4.44 -11.05
CA ILE A 153 15.89 -4.34 -12.48
C ILE A 153 15.04 -5.32 -13.29
N ASP A 154 14.88 -6.55 -12.82
CA ASP A 154 14.09 -7.58 -13.51
C ASP A 154 12.61 -7.17 -13.53
N LEU A 155 12.11 -6.71 -12.38
CA LEU A 155 10.76 -6.21 -12.26
C LEU A 155 10.56 -4.93 -13.10
N PHE A 156 11.53 -4.02 -13.16
CA PHE A 156 11.49 -2.84 -14.03
C PHE A 156 11.31 -3.22 -15.50
N ILE A 157 12.09 -4.19 -15.99
CA ILE A 157 12.00 -4.66 -17.38
C ILE A 157 10.62 -5.30 -17.62
N GLN A 158 10.17 -6.16 -16.72
CA GLN A 158 8.87 -6.82 -16.80
C GLN A 158 7.71 -5.82 -16.83
N LEU A 159 7.69 -4.87 -15.90
CA LEU A 159 6.65 -3.85 -15.82
C LEU A 159 6.68 -2.91 -17.03
N SER A 160 7.86 -2.55 -17.53
CA SER A 160 8.01 -1.76 -18.74
C SER A 160 7.37 -2.46 -19.94
N PHE A 161 7.70 -3.74 -20.14
CA PHE A 161 7.12 -4.55 -21.21
C PHE A 161 5.61 -4.69 -21.07
N MET A 162 5.13 -5.05 -19.87
CA MET A 162 3.70 -5.24 -19.59
C MET A 162 2.89 -3.94 -19.81
N THR A 163 3.43 -2.81 -19.40
CA THR A 163 2.70 -1.54 -19.51
C THR A 163 2.80 -0.90 -20.89
N CYS A 164 3.85 -1.20 -21.69
CA CYS A 164 3.98 -0.74 -23.07
C CYS A 164 3.19 -1.60 -24.05
N PHE A 165 3.28 -2.92 -23.94
CA PHE A 165 2.76 -3.85 -24.94
C PHE A 165 1.69 -4.80 -24.44
N GLY A 166 1.56 -4.99 -23.13
CA GLY A 166 0.75 -6.02 -22.50
C GLY A 166 -0.54 -5.54 -21.83
N SER A 167 -1.01 -4.32 -22.03
CA SER A 167 -2.17 -3.76 -21.30
C SER A 167 -3.42 -4.64 -21.36
N LYS A 168 -3.68 -5.33 -22.49
CA LYS A 168 -4.81 -6.27 -22.63
C LYS A 168 -4.63 -7.54 -21.79
N LYS A 169 -3.41 -8.13 -21.80
CA LYS A 169 -3.09 -9.32 -20.99
C LYS A 169 -3.14 -8.99 -19.51
N LEU A 170 -2.62 -7.82 -19.15
CA LEU A 170 -2.64 -7.31 -17.78
C LEU A 170 -4.08 -7.11 -17.27
N ALA A 171 -4.95 -6.47 -18.06
CA ALA A 171 -6.36 -6.34 -17.72
C ALA A 171 -7.05 -7.71 -17.61
N ALA A 172 -6.62 -8.69 -18.39
CA ALA A 172 -7.16 -10.05 -18.35
C ALA A 172 -6.75 -10.81 -17.09
N SER A 173 -5.53 -10.60 -16.58
CA SER A 173 -5.07 -11.24 -15.33
C SER A 173 -5.73 -10.66 -14.08
N MET A 174 -6.08 -9.38 -14.09
CA MET A 174 -6.70 -8.70 -12.95
C MET A 174 -8.22 -8.77 -12.95
N LEU A 175 -8.85 -8.86 -14.14
CA LEU A 175 -10.30 -8.85 -14.29
C LEU A 175 -10.77 -10.07 -15.07
N PRO A 176 -11.23 -11.13 -14.41
CA PRO A 176 -11.72 -12.34 -15.09
C PRO A 176 -12.97 -12.08 -15.93
N ASN A 177 -13.82 -11.12 -15.55
CA ASN A 177 -15.03 -10.79 -16.29
C ASN A 177 -14.72 -10.02 -17.58
N LYS A 178 -15.16 -10.56 -18.73
CA LYS A 178 -14.92 -10.00 -20.07
C LYS A 178 -15.49 -8.58 -20.25
N ASN A 179 -16.67 -8.32 -19.69
CA ASN A 179 -17.33 -7.01 -19.81
C ASN A 179 -16.58 -5.94 -19.00
N ASN A 180 -16.13 -6.28 -17.80
CA ASN A 180 -15.33 -5.38 -16.98
C ASN A 180 -14.00 -5.05 -17.64
N ARG A 181 -13.33 -6.04 -18.28
CA ARG A 181 -12.14 -5.81 -19.10
C ARG A 181 -12.37 -4.87 -20.25
N ALA A 182 -13.46 -5.07 -21.00
CA ALA A 182 -13.81 -4.20 -22.12
C ALA A 182 -14.05 -2.76 -21.64
N ARG A 183 -14.78 -2.57 -20.54
CA ARG A 183 -15.02 -1.25 -19.93
C ARG A 183 -13.72 -0.58 -19.45
N LEU A 184 -12.81 -1.33 -18.83
CA LEU A 184 -11.50 -0.82 -18.42
C LEU A 184 -10.68 -0.37 -19.63
N LEU A 185 -10.59 -1.22 -20.67
CA LEU A 185 -9.77 -0.96 -21.84
C LEU A 185 -10.33 0.14 -22.75
N ALA A 186 -11.63 0.39 -22.72
CA ALA A 186 -12.27 1.46 -23.49
C ALA A 186 -11.94 2.87 -22.96
N ASN A 187 -11.48 2.99 -21.71
CA ASN A 187 -11.24 4.27 -21.07
C ASN A 187 -9.74 4.49 -20.80
N LYS A 188 -9.16 5.49 -21.47
CA LYS A 188 -7.74 5.87 -21.30
C LYS A 188 -7.38 6.26 -19.85
N ARG A 189 -8.33 6.83 -19.08
CA ARG A 189 -8.13 7.13 -17.65
C ARG A 189 -7.95 5.86 -16.85
N ASN A 190 -8.78 4.84 -17.08
CA ASN A 190 -8.69 3.56 -16.39
C ASN A 190 -7.38 2.83 -16.71
N ILE A 191 -6.92 2.89 -17.97
CA ILE A 191 -5.62 2.31 -18.35
C ILE A 191 -4.47 3.04 -17.63
N ARG A 192 -4.54 4.36 -17.50
CA ARG A 192 -3.52 5.12 -16.74
C ARG A 192 -3.53 4.75 -15.26
N LEU A 193 -4.70 4.61 -14.65
CA LEU A 193 -4.82 4.16 -13.26
C LEU A 193 -4.27 2.75 -13.07
N LEU A 194 -4.61 1.81 -13.96
CA LEU A 194 -4.06 0.45 -13.95
C LEU A 194 -2.52 0.48 -13.99
N LYS A 195 -1.94 1.24 -14.92
CA LYS A 195 -0.49 1.39 -15.01
C LYS A 195 0.10 1.99 -13.73
N LYS A 196 -0.54 3.01 -13.15
CA LYS A 196 -0.10 3.63 -11.89
C LYS A 196 -0.09 2.61 -10.74
N VAL A 197 -1.16 1.82 -10.59
CA VAL A 197 -1.26 0.78 -9.55
C VAL A 197 -0.15 -0.25 -9.71
N ILE A 198 0.11 -0.70 -10.94
CA ILE A 198 1.16 -1.70 -11.20
C ILE A 198 2.55 -1.15 -10.93
N TRP A 199 2.83 0.09 -11.35
CA TRP A 199 4.11 0.72 -11.07
C TRP A 199 4.31 1.07 -9.59
N SER A 200 3.24 1.15 -8.79
CA SER A 200 3.35 1.44 -7.35
C SER A 200 3.91 0.27 -6.53
N ILE A 201 4.10 -0.91 -7.10
CA ILE A 201 4.82 -2.01 -6.43
C ILE A 201 6.34 -1.86 -6.52
N TRP A 202 6.83 -1.01 -7.42
CA TRP A 202 8.24 -0.78 -7.67
C TRP A 202 8.78 0.46 -6.90
N PRO A 203 9.98 0.43 -6.36
CA PRO A 203 10.94 -0.68 -6.34
C PRO A 203 10.61 -1.72 -5.25
N ILE A 204 10.69 -2.99 -5.62
CA ILE A 204 10.31 -4.10 -4.75
C ILE A 204 11.26 -4.24 -3.55
N SER A 205 12.52 -3.87 -3.71
CA SER A 205 13.52 -3.89 -2.64
C SER A 205 13.11 -3.06 -1.41
N ARG A 206 12.28 -2.02 -1.61
CA ARG A 206 11.79 -1.14 -0.54
C ARG A 206 10.49 -1.63 0.11
N ARG A 207 9.94 -2.74 -0.36
CA ARG A 207 8.66 -3.33 0.10
C ARG A 207 8.83 -4.77 0.56
N ARG A 208 9.97 -5.39 0.27
CA ARG A 208 10.24 -6.81 0.47
C ARG A 208 10.06 -7.26 1.91
N SER A 209 10.51 -6.48 2.88
CA SER A 209 10.38 -6.81 4.30
C SER A 209 8.92 -6.90 4.71
N GLY A 210 8.09 -5.93 4.29
CA GLY A 210 6.66 -5.93 4.55
C GLY A 210 5.94 -7.09 3.86
N ILE A 211 6.28 -7.39 2.60
CA ILE A 211 5.71 -8.53 1.88
C ILE A 211 6.01 -9.83 2.60
N LYS A 212 7.26 -10.08 2.98
CA LYS A 212 7.65 -11.28 3.73
C LYS A 212 6.90 -11.39 5.06
N ASN A 213 6.73 -10.27 5.74
CA ASN A 213 5.97 -10.24 6.99
C ASN A 213 4.50 -10.58 6.77
N ASP A 214 3.86 -9.98 5.78
CA ASP A 214 2.45 -10.26 5.44
C ASP A 214 2.23 -11.75 5.15
N TYR A 215 3.15 -12.37 4.41
CA TYR A 215 3.14 -13.83 4.17
C TYR A 215 3.06 -14.60 5.46
N ASN A 216 3.99 -14.33 6.39
CA ASN A 216 4.04 -15.04 7.66
C ASN A 216 2.77 -14.82 8.50
N GLN A 217 2.07 -13.69 8.33
CA GLN A 217 0.84 -13.38 9.04
C GLN A 217 -0.41 -13.99 8.38
N PHE A 218 -0.41 -14.21 7.07
CA PHE A 218 -1.59 -14.72 6.35
C PHE A 218 -1.67 -16.26 6.37
N ILE A 219 -0.58 -16.96 6.69
CA ILE A 219 -0.52 -18.42 6.77
C ILE A 219 -0.95 -18.92 8.17
N ASN A 220 -0.74 -18.14 9.20
CA ASN A 220 -1.09 -18.43 10.58
C ASN A 220 -2.41 -17.77 10.96
#